data_4bed10cc956ad7d12b19f247b4702f20
#
_entry.id   4bed10cc956ad7d12b19f247b4702f20
#
_cell.length_a   1.000
_cell.length_b   1.000
_cell.length_c   1.000
_cell.angle_alpha   90.00
_cell.angle_beta   90.00
_cell.angle_gamma   90.00
#
_symmetry.space_group_name_H-M   'P 1'
#
loop_
_entity.id
_entity.type
_entity.pdbx_description
1 polymer ?
#
loop_
_entity_poly.entity_id
_entity_poly.type
_entity_poly.pdbx_seq_one_letter_code
_entity_poly.pdbx_strand_id
1 'polypeptide(L)'
;KVIPVVEKYTELPLILDYAEKVGVRPTIGMRVKLAARGGGRWQSSGGYRSKFGLTVGEILKGLEELKARGMEDCLQLLHFHLGSQIPNIRIVKGALNEAARVYVELSRLGAGLKYMDVGGGLGVDYDGSQTNFESSVNYTLQEYANDVVYHLQTVCDEANVPHPTIISESGRAVVAHHSLLVFNVLGVSG
;
A
#
# COMPACT_ATOMS: atom_id res chain seq x y z
N LYS A 1 0.11 6.55 -18.42
CA LYS A 1 -0.60 7.37 -17.42
C LYS A 1 0.24 7.40 -16.16
N VAL A 2 0.51 8.58 -15.61
CA VAL A 2 1.24 8.76 -14.33
C VAL A 2 0.23 9.19 -13.28
N ILE A 3 0.32 8.61 -12.08
CA ILE A 3 -0.47 9.00 -10.91
C ILE A 3 0.53 9.35 -9.81
N PRO A 4 0.78 10.63 -9.52
CA PRO A 4 1.60 11.02 -8.38
C PRO A 4 0.89 10.62 -7.08
N VAL A 5 1.65 10.02 -6.17
CA VAL A 5 1.14 9.60 -4.85
C VAL A 5 1.68 10.51 -3.78
N VAL A 6 0.79 11.24 -3.12
CA VAL A 6 1.10 12.16 -2.02
C VAL A 6 1.50 11.36 -0.79
N GLU A 7 2.69 11.62 -0.27
CA GLU A 7 3.25 10.97 0.91
C GLU A 7 3.34 11.93 2.12
N LYS A 8 3.37 13.23 1.85
CA LYS A 8 3.31 14.31 2.84
C LYS A 8 2.25 15.32 2.43
N TYR A 9 1.51 15.83 3.39
CA TYR A 9 0.44 16.79 3.12
C TYR A 9 0.91 18.01 2.30
N THR A 10 2.14 18.48 2.54
CA THR A 10 2.74 19.62 1.83
C THR A 10 2.97 19.39 0.34
N GLU A 11 2.89 18.15 -0.14
CA GLU A 11 3.04 17.82 -1.57
C GLU A 11 1.74 18.06 -2.35
N LEU A 12 0.58 17.97 -1.69
CA LEU A 12 -0.71 18.17 -2.35
C LEU A 12 -0.84 19.58 -2.98
N PRO A 13 -0.60 20.68 -2.24
CA PRO A 13 -0.62 22.01 -2.84
C PRO A 13 0.33 22.16 -4.04
N LEU A 14 1.54 21.58 -3.96
CA LEU A 14 2.52 21.63 -5.05
C LEU A 14 1.97 21.00 -6.35
N ILE A 15 1.30 19.85 -6.23
CA ILE A 15 0.68 19.16 -7.36
C ILE A 15 -0.46 20.00 -7.92
N LEU A 16 -1.30 20.56 -7.06
CA LEU A 16 -2.47 21.34 -7.48
C LEU A 16 -2.06 22.65 -8.16
N ASP A 17 -1.11 23.38 -7.60
CA ASP A 17 -0.61 24.64 -8.16
C ASP A 17 0.08 24.43 -9.51
N TYR A 18 0.85 23.31 -9.63
CA TYR A 18 1.47 22.98 -10.91
C TYR A 18 0.45 22.54 -11.96
N ALA A 19 -0.54 21.73 -11.56
CA ALA A 19 -1.63 21.31 -12.43
C ALA A 19 -2.42 22.51 -12.99
N GLU A 20 -2.73 23.49 -12.14
CA GLU A 20 -3.36 24.75 -12.53
C GLU A 20 -2.48 25.52 -13.53
N LYS A 21 -1.19 25.67 -13.22
CA LYS A 21 -0.22 26.38 -14.08
C LYS A 21 -0.13 25.79 -15.49
N VAL A 22 -0.22 24.47 -15.63
CA VAL A 22 -0.13 23.77 -16.92
C VAL A 22 -1.49 23.48 -17.55
N GLY A 23 -2.60 23.84 -16.90
CA GLY A 23 -3.96 23.63 -17.38
C GLY A 23 -4.37 22.14 -17.46
N VAL A 24 -3.83 21.30 -16.59
CA VAL A 24 -4.11 19.84 -16.57
C VAL A 24 -4.86 19.47 -15.31
N ARG A 25 -5.95 18.71 -15.46
CA ARG A 25 -6.64 18.10 -14.33
C ARG A 25 -5.90 16.85 -13.89
N PRO A 26 -5.29 16.81 -12.68
CA PRO A 26 -4.41 15.73 -12.27
C PRO A 26 -5.21 14.47 -11.86
N THR A 27 -4.59 13.30 -11.97
CA THR A 27 -5.02 12.11 -11.24
C THR A 27 -4.06 11.93 -10.07
N ILE A 28 -4.57 11.89 -8.84
CA ILE A 28 -3.77 11.92 -7.61
C ILE A 28 -4.01 10.63 -6.81
N GLY A 29 -2.95 10.10 -6.23
CA GLY A 29 -2.99 9.10 -5.19
C GLY A 29 -2.61 9.69 -3.83
N MET A 30 -3.05 9.05 -2.74
CA MET A 30 -2.60 9.35 -1.38
C MET A 30 -2.14 8.07 -0.70
N ARG A 31 -0.97 8.12 -0.03
CA ARG A 31 -0.46 7.01 0.77
C ARG A 31 -0.96 7.13 2.20
N VAL A 32 -1.72 6.14 2.66
CA VAL A 32 -2.24 6.10 4.03
C VAL A 32 -1.27 5.39 4.98
N LYS A 33 -1.10 5.95 6.17
CA LYS A 33 -0.50 5.26 7.33
C LYS A 33 -1.56 4.35 7.94
N LEU A 34 -1.28 3.05 7.98
CA LEU A 34 -2.13 2.10 8.67
C LEU A 34 -1.68 1.91 10.13
N ALA A 35 -2.61 1.62 11.02
CA ALA A 35 -2.31 1.22 12.40
C ALA A 35 -1.64 -0.15 12.43
N ALA A 36 -1.99 -1.02 11.49
CA ALA A 36 -1.35 -2.31 11.29
C ALA A 36 0.16 -2.13 11.13
N ARG A 37 0.92 -2.84 11.98
CA ARG A 37 2.39 -2.81 11.91
C ARG A 37 2.86 -3.84 10.92
N GLY A 38 3.71 -3.41 9.98
CA GLY A 38 4.40 -4.30 9.07
C GLY A 38 5.29 -5.32 9.81
N GLY A 39 5.63 -6.39 9.13
CA GLY A 39 6.59 -7.40 9.62
C GLY A 39 8.00 -7.16 9.08
N GLY A 40 8.99 -7.91 9.61
CA GLY A 40 10.37 -7.93 9.14
C GLY A 40 11.26 -6.82 9.72
N ARG A 41 12.45 -6.66 9.15
CA ARG A 41 13.51 -5.75 9.64
C ARG A 41 13.09 -4.27 9.72
N TRP A 42 12.04 -3.87 9.03
CA TRP A 42 11.54 -2.49 8.97
C TRP A 42 10.30 -2.24 9.83
N GLN A 43 10.03 -3.12 10.80
CA GLN A 43 8.86 -3.04 11.68
C GLN A 43 8.76 -1.71 12.44
N SER A 44 9.89 -1.08 12.77
CA SER A 44 9.95 0.23 13.43
C SER A 44 9.48 1.39 12.56
N SER A 45 9.39 1.21 11.24
CA SER A 45 8.96 2.24 10.28
C SER A 45 7.47 2.18 9.96
N GLY A 46 6.73 1.21 10.49
CA GLY A 46 5.29 1.04 10.29
C GLY A 46 4.43 1.68 11.39
N GLY A 47 3.11 1.67 11.19
CA GLY A 47 2.13 2.21 12.12
C GLY A 47 2.09 3.75 12.13
N TYR A 48 1.39 4.32 13.09
CA TYR A 48 1.20 5.78 13.21
C TYR A 48 2.51 6.60 13.34
N ARG A 49 3.59 5.98 13.80
CA ARG A 49 4.92 6.62 13.90
C ARG A 49 5.73 6.53 12.62
N SER A 50 5.18 5.93 11.56
CA SER A 50 5.86 5.90 10.26
C SER A 50 6.19 7.32 9.79
N LYS A 51 7.40 7.51 9.28
CA LYS A 51 7.77 8.75 8.59
C LYS A 51 7.17 8.86 7.19
N PHE A 52 6.54 7.79 6.70
CA PHE A 52 5.95 7.69 5.38
C PHE A 52 4.44 7.68 5.43
N GLY A 53 3.82 8.36 4.48
CA GLY A 53 2.38 8.41 4.29
C GLY A 53 1.65 9.39 5.22
N LEU A 54 0.40 9.58 4.95
CA LEU A 54 -0.53 10.48 5.62
C LEU A 54 -1.34 9.75 6.70
N THR A 55 -1.64 10.41 7.78
CA THR A 55 -2.70 9.97 8.70
C THR A 55 -4.06 10.08 8.02
N VAL A 56 -5.05 9.32 8.50
CA VAL A 56 -6.43 9.43 7.97
C VAL A 56 -6.93 10.87 8.08
N GLY A 57 -6.61 11.58 9.17
CA GLY A 57 -6.98 12.98 9.35
C GLY A 57 -6.36 13.91 8.28
N GLU A 58 -5.10 13.69 7.89
CA GLU A 58 -4.45 14.42 6.80
C GLU A 58 -5.08 14.10 5.44
N ILE A 59 -5.48 12.85 5.20
CA ILE A 59 -6.19 12.46 3.96
C ILE A 59 -7.56 13.14 3.88
N LEU A 60 -8.31 13.16 4.99
CA LEU A 60 -9.61 13.85 5.05
C LEU A 60 -9.44 15.34 4.79
N LYS A 61 -8.43 15.98 5.40
CA LYS A 61 -8.11 17.38 5.14
C LYS A 61 -7.77 17.62 3.66
N GLY A 62 -7.00 16.71 3.04
CA GLY A 62 -6.68 16.76 1.60
C GLY A 62 -7.92 16.62 0.72
N LEU A 63 -8.85 15.73 1.08
CA LEU A 63 -10.11 15.58 0.36
C LEU A 63 -10.97 16.85 0.46
N GLU A 64 -11.04 17.49 1.63
CA GLU A 64 -11.76 18.76 1.80
C GLU A 64 -11.12 19.88 0.96
N GLU A 65 -9.79 19.94 0.88
CA GLU A 65 -9.10 20.89 0.00
C GLU A 65 -9.42 20.65 -1.49
N LEU A 66 -9.46 19.37 -1.90
CA LEU A 66 -9.87 19.00 -3.26
C LEU A 66 -11.33 19.40 -3.55
N LYS A 67 -12.24 19.15 -2.62
CA LYS A 67 -13.65 19.56 -2.73
C LYS A 67 -13.80 21.07 -2.85
N ALA A 68 -13.07 21.84 -2.05
CA ALA A 68 -13.10 23.29 -2.13
C ALA A 68 -12.68 23.84 -3.50
N ARG A 69 -11.88 23.06 -4.25
CA ARG A 69 -11.47 23.37 -5.62
C ARG A 69 -12.33 22.67 -6.70
N GLY A 70 -13.39 21.90 -6.33
CA GLY A 70 -14.18 21.08 -7.24
C GLY A 70 -13.37 19.97 -7.93
N MET A 71 -12.42 19.36 -7.19
CA MET A 71 -11.44 18.40 -7.69
C MET A 71 -11.43 17.09 -6.91
N GLU A 72 -12.49 16.77 -6.17
CA GLU A 72 -12.62 15.53 -5.39
C GLU A 72 -12.48 14.26 -6.21
N ASP A 73 -12.90 14.30 -7.48
CA ASP A 73 -12.74 13.22 -8.46
C ASP A 73 -11.29 12.99 -8.90
N CYS A 74 -10.40 13.93 -8.60
CA CYS A 74 -8.97 13.81 -8.87
C CYS A 74 -8.28 12.83 -7.90
N LEU A 75 -8.81 12.61 -6.69
CA LEU A 75 -8.31 11.59 -5.78
C LEU A 75 -8.80 10.21 -6.24
N GLN A 76 -7.99 9.52 -7.04
CA GLN A 76 -8.37 8.27 -7.69
C GLN A 76 -7.65 7.04 -7.16
N LEU A 77 -6.59 7.18 -6.35
CA LEU A 77 -5.81 6.07 -5.86
C LEU A 77 -5.57 6.19 -4.35
N LEU A 78 -5.83 5.11 -3.63
CA LEU A 78 -5.38 4.93 -2.26
C LEU A 78 -4.22 3.92 -2.26
N HIS A 79 -3.11 4.27 -1.62
CA HIS A 79 -1.92 3.43 -1.51
C HIS A 79 -1.55 3.20 -0.05
N PHE A 80 -1.04 2.01 0.25
CA PHE A 80 -0.34 1.72 1.50
C PHE A 80 0.86 0.80 1.24
N HIS A 81 1.81 0.78 2.17
CA HIS A 81 2.97 -0.09 2.09
C HIS A 81 3.30 -0.65 3.47
N LEU A 82 3.35 -1.97 3.59
CA LEU A 82 3.53 -2.66 4.87
C LEU A 82 4.99 -2.88 5.27
N GLY A 83 5.89 -2.86 4.31
CA GLY A 83 7.30 -3.15 4.53
C GLY A 83 7.88 -4.07 3.47
N SER A 84 8.86 -4.89 3.85
CA SER A 84 9.58 -5.78 2.94
C SER A 84 9.68 -7.16 3.56
N GLN A 85 9.59 -8.21 2.75
CA GLN A 85 9.70 -9.60 3.18
C GLN A 85 8.77 -9.89 4.37
N ILE A 86 7.45 -9.76 4.16
CA ILE A 86 6.47 -9.99 5.21
C ILE A 86 6.25 -11.48 5.36
N PRO A 87 6.66 -12.11 6.48
CA PRO A 87 6.67 -13.57 6.59
C PRO A 87 5.30 -14.15 6.94
N ASN A 88 4.37 -13.33 7.46
CA ASN A 88 3.10 -13.81 8.01
C ASN A 88 1.91 -13.17 7.29
N ILE A 89 1.08 -14.00 6.66
CA ILE A 89 -0.11 -13.57 5.94
C ILE A 89 -1.12 -12.80 6.82
N ARG A 90 -1.17 -13.07 8.13
CA ARG A 90 -2.07 -12.37 9.05
C ARG A 90 -1.81 -10.87 9.11
N ILE A 91 -0.54 -10.46 8.94
CA ILE A 91 -0.16 -9.04 8.89
C ILE A 91 -0.77 -8.39 7.65
N VAL A 92 -0.68 -9.08 6.51
CA VAL A 92 -1.26 -8.61 5.23
C VAL A 92 -2.78 -8.49 5.35
N LYS A 93 -3.45 -9.51 5.88
CA LYS A 93 -4.93 -9.51 6.10
C LYS A 93 -5.39 -8.36 6.98
N GLY A 94 -4.69 -8.11 8.08
CA GLY A 94 -5.00 -6.99 8.99
C GLY A 94 -4.93 -5.63 8.28
N ALA A 95 -3.88 -5.41 7.51
CA ALA A 95 -3.70 -4.18 6.75
C ALA A 95 -4.70 -4.02 5.61
N LEU A 96 -5.00 -5.09 4.88
CA LEU A 96 -6.01 -5.07 3.82
C LEU A 96 -7.39 -4.68 4.38
N ASN A 97 -7.78 -5.23 5.51
CA ASN A 97 -9.05 -4.93 6.15
C ASN A 97 -9.13 -3.44 6.57
N GLU A 98 -8.05 -2.91 7.16
CA GLU A 98 -7.97 -1.49 7.54
C GLU A 98 -8.02 -0.59 6.30
N ALA A 99 -7.19 -0.87 5.29
CA ALA A 99 -7.13 -0.08 4.06
C ALA A 99 -8.44 -0.10 3.27
N ALA A 100 -9.11 -1.27 3.18
CA ALA A 100 -10.40 -1.39 2.52
C ALA A 100 -11.48 -0.52 3.17
N ARG A 101 -11.50 -0.43 4.50
CA ARG A 101 -12.40 0.47 5.23
C ARG A 101 -12.11 1.94 4.94
N VAL A 102 -10.83 2.32 4.93
CA VAL A 102 -10.45 3.71 4.55
C VAL A 102 -10.89 4.01 3.12
N TYR A 103 -10.68 3.08 2.19
CA TYR A 103 -11.13 3.22 0.79
C TYR A 103 -12.64 3.46 0.69
N VAL A 104 -13.42 2.65 1.38
CA VAL A 104 -14.89 2.75 1.39
C VAL A 104 -15.34 4.09 1.97
N GLU A 105 -14.82 4.51 3.10
CA GLU A 105 -15.21 5.77 3.72
C GLU A 105 -14.83 6.99 2.87
N LEU A 106 -13.66 6.99 2.25
CA LEU A 106 -13.26 8.06 1.33
C LEU A 106 -14.17 8.10 0.08
N SER A 107 -14.56 6.93 -0.44
CA SER A 107 -15.50 6.83 -1.57
C SER A 107 -16.88 7.39 -1.19
N ARG A 108 -17.39 7.06 0.01
CA ARG A 108 -18.66 7.59 0.55
C ARG A 108 -18.62 9.09 0.76
N LEU A 109 -17.45 9.62 1.11
CA LEU A 109 -17.21 11.06 1.25
C LEU A 109 -17.03 11.78 -0.09
N GLY A 110 -17.15 11.09 -1.21
CA GLY A 110 -17.15 11.69 -2.56
C GLY A 110 -15.80 11.70 -3.26
N ALA A 111 -14.78 11.03 -2.72
CA ALA A 111 -13.54 10.83 -3.46
C ALA A 111 -13.77 9.98 -4.72
N GLY A 112 -13.13 10.32 -5.83
CA GLY A 112 -13.25 9.62 -7.11
C GLY A 112 -12.41 8.35 -7.21
N LEU A 113 -12.28 7.57 -6.13
CA LEU A 113 -11.40 6.41 -6.04
C LEU A 113 -11.73 5.33 -7.06
N LYS A 114 -10.69 4.84 -7.74
CA LYS A 114 -10.75 3.78 -8.77
C LYS A 114 -9.68 2.71 -8.56
N TYR A 115 -8.62 3.04 -7.83
CA TYR A 115 -7.45 2.21 -7.67
C TYR A 115 -7.13 2.00 -6.20
N MET A 116 -6.76 0.76 -5.85
CA MET A 116 -6.15 0.42 -4.57
C MET A 116 -4.77 -0.16 -4.85
N ASP A 117 -3.73 0.57 -4.50
CA ASP A 117 -2.36 0.06 -4.54
C ASP A 117 -2.02 -0.52 -3.17
N VAL A 118 -1.95 -1.85 -3.11
CA VAL A 118 -1.68 -2.60 -1.89
C VAL A 118 -0.18 -2.63 -1.55
N GLY A 119 0.62 -1.90 -2.31
CA GLY A 119 2.06 -1.77 -2.11
C GLY A 119 2.84 -3.05 -2.34
N GLY A 120 4.02 -3.10 -1.75
CA GLY A 120 4.89 -4.27 -1.76
C GLY A 120 4.91 -5.00 -0.43
N GLY A 121 5.92 -5.85 -0.28
CA GLY A 121 6.13 -6.64 0.92
C GLY A 121 5.80 -8.12 0.77
N LEU A 122 5.23 -8.54 -0.36
CA LEU A 122 5.09 -9.96 -0.70
C LEU A 122 6.45 -10.64 -0.57
N GLY A 123 6.54 -11.58 0.37
CA GLY A 123 7.78 -12.25 0.73
C GLY A 123 8.10 -13.44 -0.16
N VAL A 124 9.33 -13.90 -0.05
CA VAL A 124 9.86 -15.08 -0.73
C VAL A 124 10.36 -16.07 0.32
N ASP A 125 10.08 -17.34 0.10
CA ASP A 125 10.58 -18.43 0.94
C ASP A 125 12.00 -18.78 0.53
N TYR A 126 12.99 -18.07 1.12
CA TYR A 126 14.40 -18.25 0.76
C TYR A 126 15.02 -19.50 1.35
N ASP A 127 14.56 -19.96 2.50
CA ASP A 127 15.11 -21.14 3.21
C ASP A 127 14.29 -22.41 3.00
N GLY A 128 13.13 -22.33 2.32
CA GLY A 128 12.28 -23.47 2.02
C GLY A 128 11.47 -24.00 3.20
N SER A 129 11.48 -23.30 4.35
CA SER A 129 10.82 -23.79 5.57
C SER A 129 9.31 -23.60 5.60
N GLN A 130 8.78 -22.71 4.75
CA GLN A 130 7.36 -22.34 4.70
C GLN A 130 6.82 -21.92 6.08
N THR A 131 7.59 -21.13 6.80
CA THR A 131 7.26 -20.64 8.14
C THR A 131 7.13 -19.11 8.16
N ASN A 132 6.76 -18.58 9.32
CA ASN A 132 6.76 -17.14 9.56
C ASN A 132 8.13 -16.58 10.00
N PHE A 133 9.21 -17.31 9.75
CA PHE A 133 10.58 -16.84 9.99
C PHE A 133 10.97 -15.74 8.97
N GLU A 134 11.91 -14.88 9.32
CA GLU A 134 12.24 -13.71 8.52
C GLU A 134 12.82 -13.99 7.11
N SER A 135 13.39 -15.20 6.90
CA SER A 135 13.87 -15.68 5.59
C SER A 135 12.86 -16.55 4.84
N SER A 136 11.63 -16.66 5.35
CA SER A 136 10.57 -17.48 4.79
C SER A 136 9.23 -16.73 4.74
N VAL A 137 8.20 -17.42 4.30
CA VAL A 137 6.81 -16.97 4.34
C VAL A 137 5.89 -18.17 4.64
N ASN A 138 4.82 -17.95 5.42
CA ASN A 138 3.84 -18.96 5.77
C ASN A 138 2.61 -18.98 4.83
N TYR A 139 2.78 -18.51 3.59
CA TYR A 139 1.71 -18.42 2.61
C TYR A 139 2.25 -18.57 1.17
N THR A 140 1.39 -18.96 0.27
CA THR A 140 1.67 -19.06 -1.16
C THR A 140 1.28 -17.75 -1.88
N LEU A 141 1.78 -17.57 -3.11
CA LEU A 141 1.36 -16.46 -3.97
C LEU A 141 -0.15 -16.49 -4.22
N GLN A 142 -0.73 -17.66 -4.39
CA GLN A 142 -2.18 -17.81 -4.61
C GLN A 142 -2.99 -17.40 -3.37
N GLU A 143 -2.54 -17.78 -2.17
CA GLU A 143 -3.20 -17.35 -0.93
C GLU A 143 -3.12 -15.83 -0.74
N TYR A 144 -1.96 -15.22 -1.01
CA TYR A 144 -1.83 -13.77 -1.01
C TYR A 144 -2.81 -13.10 -1.97
N ALA A 145 -2.87 -13.56 -3.22
CA ALA A 145 -3.77 -12.99 -4.22
C ALA A 145 -5.24 -13.16 -3.83
N ASN A 146 -5.62 -14.34 -3.33
CA ASN A 146 -6.98 -14.62 -2.86
C ASN A 146 -7.36 -13.69 -1.70
N ASP A 147 -6.45 -13.49 -0.73
CA ASP A 147 -6.70 -12.63 0.42
C ASP A 147 -6.84 -11.16 0.02
N VAL A 148 -6.00 -10.67 -0.90
CA VAL A 148 -6.11 -9.30 -1.42
C VAL A 148 -7.48 -9.07 -2.07
N VAL A 149 -7.90 -9.96 -2.95
CA VAL A 149 -9.19 -9.86 -3.64
C VAL A 149 -10.34 -9.99 -2.64
N TYR A 150 -10.31 -11.02 -1.79
CA TYR A 150 -11.39 -11.31 -0.85
C TYR A 150 -11.67 -10.13 0.10
N HIS A 151 -10.65 -9.57 0.73
CA HIS A 151 -10.84 -8.48 1.70
C HIS A 151 -11.38 -7.21 1.03
N LEU A 152 -10.87 -6.84 -0.14
CA LEU A 152 -11.34 -5.67 -0.86
C LEU A 152 -12.78 -5.87 -1.37
N GLN A 153 -13.05 -7.02 -1.96
CA GLN A 153 -14.39 -7.37 -2.47
C GLN A 153 -15.42 -7.35 -1.33
N THR A 154 -15.16 -8.08 -0.24
CA THR A 154 -16.10 -8.20 0.87
C THR A 154 -16.48 -6.84 1.46
N VAL A 155 -15.48 -6.00 1.76
CA VAL A 155 -15.74 -4.69 2.38
C VAL A 155 -16.43 -3.73 1.41
N CYS A 156 -16.11 -3.78 0.11
CA CYS A 156 -16.79 -2.97 -0.90
C CYS A 156 -18.24 -3.42 -1.12
N ASP A 157 -18.50 -4.74 -1.18
CA ASP A 157 -19.84 -5.31 -1.34
C ASP A 157 -20.75 -4.95 -0.16
N GLU A 158 -20.27 -5.14 1.09
CA GLU A 158 -20.99 -4.77 2.30
C GLU A 158 -21.33 -3.28 2.35
N ALA A 159 -20.47 -2.44 1.79
CA ALA A 159 -20.63 -0.99 1.76
C ALA A 159 -21.39 -0.47 0.54
N ASN A 160 -21.68 -1.32 -0.44
CA ASN A 160 -22.22 -0.97 -1.75
C ASN A 160 -21.36 0.11 -2.47
N VAL A 161 -20.04 -0.08 -2.46
CA VAL A 161 -19.05 0.78 -3.11
C VAL A 161 -18.42 0.00 -4.28
N PRO A 162 -18.16 0.64 -5.44
CA PRO A 162 -17.52 -0.04 -6.57
C PRO A 162 -16.15 -0.61 -6.19
N HIS A 163 -15.84 -1.81 -6.70
CA HIS A 163 -14.55 -2.44 -6.50
C HIS A 163 -13.42 -1.65 -7.17
N PRO A 164 -12.26 -1.49 -6.52
CA PRO A 164 -11.11 -0.86 -7.15
C PRO A 164 -10.42 -1.79 -8.14
N THR A 165 -9.70 -1.20 -9.10
CA THR A 165 -8.60 -1.91 -9.76
C THR A 165 -7.44 -2.05 -8.77
N ILE A 166 -6.99 -3.28 -8.55
CA ILE A 166 -5.90 -3.58 -7.62
C ILE A 166 -4.55 -3.39 -8.33
N ILE A 167 -3.63 -2.70 -7.66
CA ILE A 167 -2.23 -2.55 -8.05
C ILE A 167 -1.38 -3.20 -6.98
N SER A 168 -0.35 -3.95 -7.37
CA SER A 168 0.60 -4.59 -6.46
C SER A 168 2.04 -4.29 -6.89
N GLU A 169 2.89 -3.96 -5.93
CA GLU A 169 4.31 -3.67 -6.12
C GLU A 169 5.17 -4.89 -5.72
N SER A 170 4.93 -6.04 -6.35
CA SER A 170 5.49 -7.34 -5.98
C SER A 170 6.87 -7.63 -6.58
N GLY A 171 7.74 -6.63 -6.69
CA GLY A 171 9.05 -6.73 -7.34
C GLY A 171 9.91 -7.88 -6.81
N ARG A 172 10.03 -8.04 -5.49
CA ARG A 172 10.79 -9.12 -4.86
C ARG A 172 10.32 -10.50 -5.33
N ALA A 173 9.03 -10.77 -5.28
CA ALA A 173 8.47 -12.06 -5.67
C ALA A 173 8.70 -12.39 -7.15
N VAL A 174 8.76 -11.37 -8.01
CA VAL A 174 8.99 -11.54 -9.45
C VAL A 174 10.47 -11.81 -9.76
N VAL A 175 11.41 -11.14 -9.08
CA VAL A 175 12.83 -11.14 -9.48
C VAL A 175 13.77 -11.84 -8.51
N ALA A 176 13.32 -12.28 -7.35
CA ALA A 176 14.20 -12.84 -6.31
C ALA A 176 15.01 -14.06 -6.77
N HIS A 177 14.44 -14.87 -7.66
CA HIS A 177 15.09 -16.08 -8.18
C HIS A 177 15.90 -15.85 -9.47
N HIS A 178 16.03 -14.59 -9.91
CA HIS A 178 16.77 -14.25 -11.13
C HIS A 178 18.27 -14.58 -11.03
N SER A 179 18.85 -14.39 -9.85
CA SER A 179 20.27 -14.65 -9.59
C SER A 179 20.51 -15.10 -8.16
N LEU A 180 21.58 -15.87 -7.96
CA LEU A 180 22.05 -16.28 -6.65
C LEU A 180 23.58 -16.10 -6.57
N LEU A 181 24.08 -15.84 -5.37
CA LEU A 181 25.51 -15.76 -5.07
C LEU A 181 25.94 -17.05 -4.35
N VAL A 182 26.95 -17.71 -4.90
CA VAL A 182 27.59 -18.87 -4.26
C VAL A 182 28.99 -18.45 -3.83
N PHE A 183 29.35 -18.71 -2.56
CA PHE A 183 30.66 -18.42 -2.02
C PHE A 183 31.06 -19.42 -0.94
N ASN A 184 32.35 -19.58 -0.71
CA ASN A 184 32.88 -20.45 0.33
C ASN A 184 33.02 -19.67 1.64
N VAL A 185 32.82 -20.36 2.77
CA VAL A 185 33.19 -19.84 4.09
C VAL A 185 34.72 -19.83 4.22
N LEU A 186 35.32 -18.64 4.34
CA LEU A 186 36.77 -18.49 4.46
C LEU A 186 37.27 -18.53 5.91
N GLY A 187 36.39 -18.35 6.88
CA GLY A 187 36.71 -18.39 8.30
C GLY A 187 35.51 -18.09 9.18
N VAL A 188 35.62 -18.39 10.45
CA VAL A 188 34.67 -18.07 11.51
C VAL A 188 35.37 -17.34 12.64
N SER A 189 34.70 -16.39 13.28
CA SER A 189 35.17 -15.76 14.51
C SER A 189 34.41 -16.36 15.70
N GLY A 190 35.14 -16.82 16.73
CA GLY A 190 34.58 -17.33 17.97
C GLY A 190 34.50 -16.24 19.03
#